data_e22af3749a53f80cfd8909f392a8c8c8
#
_entry.id   e22af3749a53f80cfd8909f392a8c8c8
#
_cell.length_a   1.000
_cell.length_b   1.000
_cell.length_c   1.000
_cell.angle_alpha   90.00
_cell.angle_beta   90.00
_cell.angle_gamma   90.00
#
_symmetry.space_group_name_H-M   'P 1'
#
loop_
_entity.id
_entity.type
_entity.pdbx_description
1 polymer ?
#
loop_
_entity_poly.entity_id
_entity_poly.type
_entity_poly.pdbx_seq_one_letter_code
_entity_poly.pdbx_strand_id
1 'polypeptide(L)'
;MLKQYIEKIISGQNLTQQEAGEAMDIILTGQANDSQLASFLSVLKMKGESLDEIAGFAKTLISHADHVPHSKPVMCNCGTGGDTKNTFNISTTAAFVLAAGGVTVAKHGNRGVSSASGSSDVLGELGVRYNLTPENAGKIIDDIGVAFLFAPAFNKAMKYVAKTRQELGYRTVFNLLGPIINPAGLDYQMVGIYDKNLTELIAGVLKEIGVKHALVIASEDGMDEISTNAPTKVSELKDGTIRTYEINPADYGFQPGSMADYAGGTPAENAAITLRILQGQEQGPKRDIVILNAGAALYAGNKAESIEAGIQLAQKMIDSGKALQKLQQLVAETQELGA
;
A
#
# COMPACT_ATOMS: atom_id res chain seq x y z
N MET A 1 22.47 21.05 8.55
CA MET A 1 22.30 21.17 7.09
C MET A 1 22.41 19.77 6.47
N LEU A 2 21.71 19.49 5.37
CA LEU A 2 21.66 18.14 4.75
C LEU A 2 23.06 17.59 4.36
N LYS A 3 24.01 18.48 4.07
CA LYS A 3 25.39 18.14 3.68
C LYS A 3 26.11 17.16 4.64
N GLN A 4 25.98 17.31 5.96
CA GLN A 4 26.64 16.43 6.92
C GLN A 4 26.16 14.97 6.81
N TYR A 5 24.86 14.75 6.53
CA TYR A 5 24.28 13.42 6.33
C TYR A 5 24.72 12.81 5.00
N ILE A 6 24.83 13.64 3.95
CA ILE A 6 25.38 13.22 2.66
C ILE A 6 26.82 12.74 2.81
N GLU A 7 27.68 13.50 3.51
CA GLU A 7 29.07 13.14 3.76
C GLU A 7 29.20 11.84 4.54
N LYS A 8 28.34 11.63 5.55
CA LYS A 8 28.30 10.39 6.32
C LYS A 8 27.93 9.18 5.44
N ILE A 9 26.91 9.32 4.57
CA ILE A 9 26.48 8.26 3.65
C ILE A 9 27.58 7.97 2.61
N ILE A 10 28.25 8.99 2.06
CA ILE A 10 29.38 8.84 1.12
C ILE A 10 30.54 8.05 1.75
N SER A 11 30.77 8.20 3.05
CA SER A 11 31.78 7.41 3.76
C SER A 11 31.37 5.94 4.02
N GLY A 12 30.20 5.50 3.50
CA GLY A 12 29.67 4.16 3.66
C GLY A 12 28.98 3.90 5.00
N GLN A 13 28.76 4.95 5.82
CA GLN A 13 28.11 4.82 7.12
C GLN A 13 26.59 4.97 7.01
N ASN A 14 25.86 4.21 7.82
CA ASN A 14 24.43 4.38 7.98
C ASN A 14 24.11 5.60 8.86
N LEU A 15 23.01 6.27 8.57
CA LEU A 15 22.41 7.21 9.50
C LEU A 15 21.72 6.42 10.63
N THR A 16 21.78 6.96 11.84
CA THR A 16 20.90 6.51 12.91
C THR A 16 19.47 6.92 12.59
N GLN A 17 18.49 6.31 13.25
CA GLN A 17 17.07 6.64 13.05
C GLN A 17 16.77 8.13 13.31
N GLN A 18 17.46 8.73 14.32
CA GLN A 18 17.35 10.15 14.60
C GLN A 18 17.94 11.01 13.48
N GLU A 19 19.18 10.73 13.03
CA GLU A 19 19.84 11.47 11.94
C GLU A 19 19.04 11.38 10.63
N ALA A 20 18.46 10.21 10.36
CA ALA A 20 17.59 10.01 9.20
C ALA A 20 16.31 10.89 9.30
N GLY A 21 15.71 10.94 10.48
CA GLY A 21 14.57 11.82 10.76
C GLY A 21 14.92 13.30 10.55
N GLU A 22 16.06 13.76 11.09
CA GLU A 22 16.51 15.14 10.93
C GLU A 22 16.81 15.48 9.45
N ALA A 23 17.42 14.56 8.71
CA ALA A 23 17.67 14.75 7.28
C ALA A 23 16.36 14.87 6.49
N MET A 24 15.36 14.02 6.82
CA MET A 24 14.06 14.06 6.19
C MET A 24 13.29 15.34 6.54
N ASP A 25 13.36 15.82 7.77
CA ASP A 25 12.74 17.09 8.19
C ASP A 25 13.28 18.29 7.40
N ILE A 26 14.60 18.36 7.20
CA ILE A 26 15.24 19.37 6.36
C ILE A 26 14.68 19.33 4.92
N ILE A 27 14.45 18.14 4.37
CA ILE A 27 13.90 17.93 3.03
C ILE A 27 12.44 18.37 2.97
N LEU A 28 11.61 17.92 3.92
CA LEU A 28 10.16 18.16 3.93
C LEU A 28 9.78 19.61 4.28
N THR A 29 10.70 20.36 4.89
CA THR A 29 10.52 21.80 5.16
C THR A 29 11.09 22.69 4.05
N GLY A 30 11.60 22.09 2.96
CA GLY A 30 12.12 22.81 1.80
C GLY A 30 13.46 23.52 2.03
N GLN A 31 14.20 23.14 3.08
CA GLN A 31 15.53 23.70 3.39
C GLN A 31 16.66 23.10 2.54
N ALA A 32 16.40 21.97 1.87
CA ALA A 32 17.33 21.36 0.92
C ALA A 32 17.08 21.89 -0.50
N ASN A 33 18.13 22.26 -1.21
CA ASN A 33 18.02 22.55 -2.63
C ASN A 33 18.02 21.27 -3.48
N ASP A 34 17.61 21.38 -4.76
CA ASP A 34 17.48 20.22 -5.67
C ASP A 34 18.79 19.43 -5.80
N SER A 35 19.96 20.11 -5.82
CA SER A 35 21.28 19.43 -5.91
C SER A 35 21.60 18.62 -4.66
N GLN A 36 21.29 19.15 -3.48
CA GLN A 36 21.48 18.44 -2.21
C GLN A 36 20.52 17.24 -2.10
N LEU A 37 19.26 17.43 -2.49
CA LEU A 37 18.27 16.35 -2.48
C LEU A 37 18.64 15.26 -3.47
N ALA A 38 19.03 15.59 -4.70
CA ALA A 38 19.46 14.62 -5.70
C ALA A 38 20.70 13.84 -5.23
N SER A 39 21.70 14.54 -4.66
CA SER A 39 22.89 13.91 -4.09
C SER A 39 22.52 12.96 -2.95
N PHE A 40 21.69 13.40 -1.99
CA PHE A 40 21.27 12.58 -0.85
C PHE A 40 20.58 11.28 -1.31
N LEU A 41 19.61 11.40 -2.22
CA LEU A 41 18.88 10.23 -2.73
C LEU A 41 19.76 9.28 -3.53
N SER A 42 20.71 9.83 -4.31
CA SER A 42 21.61 9.02 -5.13
C SER A 42 22.61 8.23 -4.28
N VAL A 43 23.27 8.89 -3.33
CA VAL A 43 24.28 8.21 -2.49
C VAL A 43 23.62 7.21 -1.51
N LEU A 44 22.42 7.53 -1.01
CA LEU A 44 21.63 6.61 -0.20
C LEU A 44 21.27 5.35 -0.98
N LYS A 45 20.80 5.52 -2.22
CA LYS A 45 20.49 4.42 -3.14
C LYS A 45 21.73 3.58 -3.46
N MET A 46 22.89 4.20 -3.67
CA MET A 46 24.16 3.49 -3.96
C MET A 46 24.64 2.67 -2.78
N LYS A 47 24.50 3.20 -1.57
CA LYS A 47 24.88 2.51 -0.33
C LYS A 47 23.91 1.35 -0.02
N GLY A 48 22.64 1.51 -0.34
CA GLY A 48 21.54 0.70 0.16
C GLY A 48 21.03 1.24 1.50
N GLU A 49 19.70 1.34 1.59
CA GLU A 49 19.02 1.87 2.78
C GLU A 49 19.04 0.86 3.93
N SER A 50 19.34 1.31 5.14
CA SER A 50 19.23 0.50 6.36
C SER A 50 17.83 0.60 6.98
N LEU A 51 17.53 -0.33 7.91
CA LEU A 51 16.27 -0.32 8.66
C LEU A 51 16.08 1.01 9.41
N ASP A 52 17.10 1.46 10.14
CA ASP A 52 17.06 2.71 10.90
C ASP A 52 16.82 3.93 10.02
N GLU A 53 17.43 3.97 8.84
CA GLU A 53 17.22 5.04 7.88
C GLU A 53 15.79 5.09 7.39
N ILE A 54 15.24 3.95 6.93
CA ILE A 54 13.86 3.90 6.41
C ILE A 54 12.87 4.19 7.54
N ALA A 55 13.08 3.66 8.75
CA ALA A 55 12.21 3.91 9.89
C ALA A 55 12.22 5.38 10.33
N GLY A 56 13.39 6.03 10.36
CA GLY A 56 13.52 7.45 10.64
C GLY A 56 12.82 8.32 9.60
N PHE A 57 12.98 8.01 8.33
CA PHE A 57 12.27 8.69 7.24
C PHE A 57 10.75 8.51 7.35
N ALA A 58 10.28 7.28 7.61
CA ALA A 58 8.86 6.98 7.70
C ALA A 58 8.20 7.73 8.88
N LYS A 59 8.81 7.69 10.07
CA LYS A 59 8.32 8.40 11.26
C LYS A 59 8.19 9.90 11.02
N THR A 60 9.19 10.50 10.38
CA THR A 60 9.17 11.94 10.06
C THR A 60 8.11 12.26 9.00
N LEU A 61 7.98 11.45 7.95
CA LEU A 61 6.93 11.64 6.95
C LEU A 61 5.52 11.52 7.55
N ILE A 62 5.29 10.54 8.43
CA ILE A 62 4.01 10.39 9.14
C ILE A 62 3.73 11.61 10.01
N SER A 63 4.72 12.17 10.71
CA SER A 63 4.53 13.36 11.55
C SER A 63 4.24 14.64 10.75
N HIS A 64 4.66 14.71 9.49
CA HIS A 64 4.36 15.82 8.58
C HIS A 64 3.06 15.64 7.78
N ALA A 65 2.44 14.46 7.85
CA ALA A 65 1.17 14.21 7.16
C ALA A 65 -0.02 14.84 7.92
N ASP A 66 -1.07 15.18 7.18
CA ASP A 66 -2.34 15.58 7.77
C ASP A 66 -3.00 14.33 8.38
N HIS A 67 -2.95 14.19 9.70
CA HIS A 67 -3.45 13.03 10.42
C HIS A 67 -4.96 12.84 10.25
N VAL A 68 -5.40 11.61 9.98
CA VAL A 68 -6.81 11.23 9.84
C VAL A 68 -7.32 10.71 11.20
N PRO A 69 -8.20 11.44 11.88
CA PRO A 69 -8.74 11.00 13.18
C PRO A 69 -9.75 9.86 12.99
N HIS A 70 -9.60 8.79 13.75
CA HIS A 70 -10.53 7.66 13.77
C HIS A 70 -10.49 6.92 15.12
N SER A 71 -11.52 6.09 15.38
CA SER A 71 -11.66 5.37 16.66
C SER A 71 -11.37 3.87 16.58
N LYS A 72 -11.22 3.32 15.37
CA LYS A 72 -11.09 1.88 15.15
C LYS A 72 -9.68 1.50 14.74
N PRO A 73 -9.17 0.29 15.08
CA PRO A 73 -7.97 -0.24 14.47
C PRO A 73 -8.10 -0.32 12.95
N VAL A 74 -7.11 0.20 12.23
CA VAL A 74 -7.15 0.33 10.77
C VAL A 74 -6.07 -0.49 10.07
N MET A 75 -6.38 -0.88 8.84
CA MET A 75 -5.50 -1.61 7.95
C MET A 75 -5.38 -0.92 6.59
N CYS A 76 -4.20 -1.03 5.98
CA CYS A 76 -4.02 -0.74 4.55
C CYS A 76 -3.52 -1.99 3.82
N ASN A 77 -4.05 -2.20 2.61
CA ASN A 77 -3.58 -3.22 1.66
C ASN A 77 -3.12 -2.53 0.38
N CYS A 78 -1.89 -2.09 0.31
CA CYS A 78 -1.35 -1.43 -0.89
C CYS A 78 0.05 -1.95 -1.21
N GLY A 79 0.46 -1.81 -2.45
CA GLY A 79 1.82 -2.11 -2.89
C GLY A 79 2.64 -0.86 -3.17
N THR A 80 3.93 -1.04 -3.37
CA THR A 80 4.84 0.01 -3.83
C THR A 80 4.52 0.48 -5.23
N GLY A 81 3.82 -0.33 -6.00
CA GLY A 81 3.64 -0.11 -7.43
C GLY A 81 4.95 -0.26 -8.22
N GLY A 82 4.86 0.00 -9.51
CA GLY A 82 6.04 -0.02 -10.37
C GLY A 82 6.61 -1.41 -10.65
N ASP A 83 5.84 -2.46 -10.43
CA ASP A 83 6.17 -3.85 -10.79
C ASP A 83 6.21 -4.11 -12.31
N THR A 84 5.72 -3.14 -13.08
CA THR A 84 5.66 -3.17 -14.56
C THR A 84 4.77 -4.28 -15.14
N LYS A 85 3.93 -4.90 -14.33
CA LYS A 85 3.07 -6.02 -14.77
C LYS A 85 1.77 -5.57 -15.41
N ASN A 86 1.40 -4.28 -15.23
CA ASN A 86 0.18 -3.69 -15.80
C ASN A 86 -1.10 -4.47 -15.46
N THR A 87 -1.18 -4.99 -14.24
CA THR A 87 -2.37 -5.67 -13.75
C THR A 87 -3.53 -4.68 -13.53
N PHE A 88 -4.76 -5.19 -13.50
CA PHE A 88 -5.87 -4.39 -13.01
C PHE A 88 -5.67 -4.06 -11.50
N ASN A 89 -6.49 -3.18 -10.94
CA ASN A 89 -6.31 -2.70 -9.56
C ASN A 89 -6.73 -3.74 -8.51
N ILE A 90 -5.93 -4.81 -8.37
CA ILE A 90 -6.18 -5.98 -7.51
C ILE A 90 -6.39 -5.55 -6.07
N SER A 91 -5.44 -4.86 -5.47
CA SER A 91 -5.52 -4.43 -4.06
C SER A 91 -6.66 -3.45 -3.80
N THR A 92 -7.04 -2.61 -4.79
CA THR A 92 -8.19 -1.71 -4.66
C THR A 92 -9.50 -2.49 -4.67
N THR A 93 -9.64 -3.50 -5.52
CA THR A 93 -10.79 -4.40 -5.54
C THR A 93 -10.88 -5.21 -4.24
N ALA A 94 -9.75 -5.76 -3.77
CA ALA A 94 -9.66 -6.50 -2.52
C ALA A 94 -10.02 -5.67 -1.28
N ALA A 95 -9.80 -4.35 -1.28
CA ALA A 95 -10.12 -3.46 -0.17
C ALA A 95 -11.63 -3.49 0.19
N PHE A 96 -12.52 -3.60 -0.79
CA PHE A 96 -13.96 -3.73 -0.55
C PHE A 96 -14.33 -5.09 0.03
N VAL A 97 -13.63 -6.14 -0.37
CA VAL A 97 -13.80 -7.50 0.19
C VAL A 97 -13.34 -7.52 1.66
N LEU A 98 -12.20 -6.88 1.96
CA LEU A 98 -11.68 -6.70 3.33
C LEU A 98 -12.69 -5.99 4.23
N ALA A 99 -13.20 -4.86 3.77
CA ALA A 99 -14.17 -4.07 4.53
C ALA A 99 -15.47 -4.85 4.77
N ALA A 100 -15.94 -5.63 3.79
CA ALA A 100 -17.08 -6.52 3.94
C ALA A 100 -16.83 -7.65 4.94
N GLY A 101 -15.57 -8.15 5.01
CA GLY A 101 -15.12 -9.15 5.98
C GLY A 101 -14.88 -8.59 7.39
N GLY A 102 -15.11 -7.30 7.62
CA GLY A 102 -15.05 -6.64 8.93
C GLY A 102 -13.70 -6.02 9.30
N VAL A 103 -12.76 -5.91 8.35
CA VAL A 103 -11.54 -5.10 8.52
C VAL A 103 -11.90 -3.63 8.29
N THR A 104 -11.44 -2.74 9.15
CA THR A 104 -11.52 -1.30 8.89
C THR A 104 -10.37 -0.89 7.98
N VAL A 105 -10.68 -0.45 6.76
CA VAL A 105 -9.70 -0.19 5.71
C VAL A 105 -9.47 1.32 5.54
N ALA A 106 -8.25 1.77 5.78
CA ALA A 106 -7.76 3.11 5.45
C ALA A 106 -6.79 2.99 4.26
N LYS A 107 -7.34 2.86 3.04
CA LYS A 107 -6.51 2.59 1.85
C LYS A 107 -5.80 3.84 1.38
N HIS A 108 -4.47 3.86 1.53
CA HIS A 108 -3.61 4.92 0.98
C HIS A 108 -3.29 4.62 -0.49
N GLY A 109 -3.37 5.63 -1.34
CA GLY A 109 -3.11 5.42 -2.76
C GLY A 109 -2.96 6.71 -3.56
N ASN A 110 -2.65 6.56 -4.85
CA ASN A 110 -2.35 7.68 -5.74
C ASN A 110 -2.91 7.41 -7.14
N ARG A 111 -2.77 8.40 -8.03
CA ARG A 111 -2.94 8.24 -9.47
C ARG A 111 -1.84 7.36 -10.06
N GLY A 112 -2.09 6.80 -11.24
CA GLY A 112 -1.09 6.08 -12.00
C GLY A 112 0.11 6.97 -12.34
N VAL A 113 1.32 6.50 -12.05
CA VAL A 113 2.58 7.18 -12.41
C VAL A 113 3.33 6.36 -13.47
N SER A 114 3.47 5.06 -13.23
CA SER A 114 4.11 4.10 -14.13
C SER A 114 3.12 3.12 -14.77
N SER A 115 1.90 3.03 -14.25
CA SER A 115 0.80 2.22 -14.78
C SER A 115 -0.25 3.09 -15.46
N ALA A 116 -1.06 2.49 -16.34
CA ALA A 116 -2.16 3.16 -17.03
C ALA A 116 -3.28 3.62 -16.09
N SER A 117 -3.41 3.03 -14.90
CA SER A 117 -4.47 3.32 -13.93
C SER A 117 -3.97 3.13 -12.51
N GLY A 118 -3.98 4.19 -11.71
CA GLY A 118 -3.75 4.13 -10.27
C GLY A 118 -5.05 3.87 -9.49
N SER A 119 -4.92 3.69 -8.19
CA SER A 119 -6.09 3.43 -7.32
C SER A 119 -7.11 4.56 -7.31
N SER A 120 -6.66 5.82 -7.30
CA SER A 120 -7.58 6.98 -7.35
C SER A 120 -8.27 7.12 -8.70
N ASP A 121 -7.60 6.73 -9.79
CA ASP A 121 -8.19 6.83 -11.13
C ASP A 121 -9.37 5.86 -11.26
N VAL A 122 -9.19 4.59 -10.87
CA VAL A 122 -10.27 3.59 -10.90
C VAL A 122 -11.40 3.92 -9.92
N LEU A 123 -11.07 4.45 -8.74
CA LEU A 123 -12.09 4.84 -7.76
C LEU A 123 -12.93 6.01 -8.26
N GLY A 124 -12.32 6.97 -8.98
CA GLY A 124 -13.05 8.04 -9.65
C GLY A 124 -14.07 7.53 -10.66
N GLU A 125 -13.68 6.56 -11.50
CA GLU A 125 -14.59 5.89 -12.45
C GLU A 125 -15.71 5.10 -11.76
N LEU A 126 -15.44 4.58 -10.56
CA LEU A 126 -16.46 3.93 -9.72
C LEU A 126 -17.38 4.91 -8.99
N GLY A 127 -17.18 6.22 -9.15
CA GLY A 127 -17.99 7.27 -8.56
C GLY A 127 -17.55 7.73 -7.16
N VAL A 128 -16.41 7.27 -6.67
CA VAL A 128 -15.86 7.68 -5.36
C VAL A 128 -15.21 9.05 -5.48
N ARG A 129 -15.57 10.00 -4.62
CA ARG A 129 -14.84 11.26 -4.44
C ARG A 129 -13.73 11.05 -3.41
N TYR A 130 -12.48 11.28 -3.82
CA TYR A 130 -11.32 10.98 -2.98
C TYR A 130 -10.57 12.23 -2.45
N ASN A 131 -11.02 13.44 -2.80
CA ASN A 131 -10.50 14.69 -2.23
C ASN A 131 -11.23 14.99 -0.92
N LEU A 132 -10.96 14.19 0.10
CA LEU A 132 -11.58 14.31 1.41
C LEU A 132 -10.68 15.14 2.34
N THR A 133 -11.30 15.85 3.31
CA THR A 133 -10.53 16.38 4.45
C THR A 133 -10.18 15.23 5.40
N PRO A 134 -9.18 15.40 6.29
CA PRO A 134 -8.86 14.40 7.30
C PRO A 134 -10.06 14.00 8.17
N GLU A 135 -10.88 14.97 8.58
CA GLU A 135 -12.06 14.76 9.40
C GLU A 135 -13.13 13.93 8.67
N ASN A 136 -13.40 14.26 7.39
CA ASN A 136 -14.36 13.52 6.58
C ASN A 136 -13.88 12.09 6.31
N ALA A 137 -12.58 11.92 6.02
CA ALA A 137 -11.99 10.60 5.85
C ALA A 137 -12.12 9.74 7.12
N GLY A 138 -11.84 10.34 8.29
CA GLY A 138 -11.98 9.68 9.59
C GLY A 138 -13.42 9.29 9.90
N LYS A 139 -14.37 10.19 9.63
CA LYS A 139 -15.79 9.90 9.78
C LYS A 139 -16.22 8.70 8.92
N ILE A 140 -15.82 8.67 7.64
CA ILE A 140 -16.11 7.55 6.73
C ILE A 140 -15.49 6.25 7.26
N ILE A 141 -14.25 6.28 7.76
CA ILE A 141 -13.60 5.12 8.39
C ILE A 141 -14.44 4.58 9.54
N ASP A 142 -14.93 5.46 10.41
CA ASP A 142 -15.70 5.07 11.58
C ASP A 142 -17.12 4.61 11.22
N ASP A 143 -17.79 5.24 10.26
CA ASP A 143 -19.16 4.94 9.89
C ASP A 143 -19.28 3.64 9.08
N ILE A 144 -18.53 3.53 7.97
CA ILE A 144 -18.69 2.41 7.03
C ILE A 144 -17.52 1.42 6.99
N GLY A 145 -16.40 1.74 7.67
CA GLY A 145 -15.24 0.85 7.79
C GLY A 145 -14.37 0.77 6.54
N VAL A 146 -14.49 1.70 5.59
CA VAL A 146 -13.59 1.81 4.46
C VAL A 146 -13.51 3.26 3.97
N ALA A 147 -12.28 3.79 3.85
CA ALA A 147 -12.02 5.06 3.19
C ALA A 147 -10.79 4.97 2.29
N PHE A 148 -10.74 5.84 1.29
CA PHE A 148 -9.60 6.02 0.41
C PHE A 148 -8.89 7.34 0.75
N LEU A 149 -7.60 7.24 1.05
CA LEU A 149 -6.74 8.37 1.42
C LEU A 149 -5.84 8.73 0.23
N PHE A 150 -6.18 9.80 -0.46
CA PHE A 150 -5.43 10.27 -1.63
C PHE A 150 -4.10 10.89 -1.19
N ALA A 151 -2.98 10.22 -1.43
CA ALA A 151 -1.67 10.57 -0.92
C ALA A 151 -1.28 12.06 -1.08
N PRO A 152 -1.50 12.73 -2.24
CA PRO A 152 -1.17 14.16 -2.37
C PRO A 152 -1.99 15.09 -1.47
N ALA A 153 -3.20 14.70 -1.08
CA ALA A 153 -4.04 15.53 -0.21
C ALA A 153 -3.55 15.53 1.23
N PHE A 154 -3.03 14.39 1.71
CA PHE A 154 -2.59 14.20 3.10
C PHE A 154 -1.09 14.42 3.31
N ASN A 155 -0.26 14.18 2.30
CA ASN A 155 1.21 14.30 2.38
C ASN A 155 1.71 15.51 1.59
N LYS A 156 1.25 16.70 1.97
CA LYS A 156 1.53 17.97 1.25
C LYS A 156 3.02 18.31 1.14
N ALA A 157 3.83 17.88 2.12
CA ALA A 157 5.28 18.10 2.12
C ALA A 157 6.00 17.36 0.97
N MET A 158 5.37 16.34 0.36
CA MET A 158 5.93 15.64 -0.80
C MET A 158 6.15 16.54 -2.02
N LYS A 159 5.54 17.73 -2.08
CA LYS A 159 5.80 18.75 -3.12
C LYS A 159 7.27 19.13 -3.21
N TYR A 160 8.00 19.13 -2.10
CA TYR A 160 9.42 19.50 -2.05
C TYR A 160 10.35 18.45 -2.68
N VAL A 161 9.88 17.21 -2.86
CA VAL A 161 10.68 16.12 -3.43
C VAL A 161 10.23 15.70 -4.83
N ALA A 162 9.03 16.08 -5.24
CA ALA A 162 8.39 15.59 -6.46
C ALA A 162 9.20 15.89 -7.73
N LYS A 163 9.67 17.13 -7.88
CA LYS A 163 10.47 17.58 -9.03
C LYS A 163 11.76 16.79 -9.15
N THR A 164 12.56 16.76 -8.08
CA THR A 164 13.86 16.05 -8.07
C THR A 164 13.67 14.56 -8.34
N ARG A 165 12.65 13.91 -7.77
CA ARG A 165 12.34 12.50 -8.05
C ARG A 165 12.01 12.25 -9.51
N GLN A 166 11.24 13.15 -10.13
CA GLN A 166 10.92 13.05 -11.56
C GLN A 166 12.17 13.23 -12.44
N GLU A 167 13.04 14.19 -12.12
CA GLU A 167 14.27 14.46 -12.86
C GLU A 167 15.29 13.31 -12.72
N LEU A 168 15.38 12.66 -11.55
CA LEU A 168 16.24 11.50 -11.33
C LEU A 168 15.82 10.30 -12.17
N GLY A 169 14.53 10.07 -12.39
CA GLY A 169 14.01 9.03 -13.28
C GLY A 169 14.26 7.59 -12.86
N TYR A 170 14.80 7.33 -11.66
CA TYR A 170 15.02 6.01 -11.09
C TYR A 170 14.40 5.87 -9.70
N ARG A 171 14.26 4.63 -9.24
CA ARG A 171 13.71 4.33 -7.91
C ARG A 171 14.64 4.81 -6.80
N THR A 172 14.06 5.49 -5.81
CA THR A 172 14.72 5.96 -4.59
C THR A 172 13.99 5.40 -3.36
N VAL A 173 14.46 5.70 -2.16
CA VAL A 173 13.79 5.33 -0.90
C VAL A 173 12.32 5.74 -0.88
N PHE A 174 11.92 6.81 -1.53
CA PHE A 174 10.51 7.23 -1.62
C PHE A 174 9.59 6.23 -2.32
N ASN A 175 10.12 5.31 -3.12
CA ASN A 175 9.33 4.23 -3.70
C ASN A 175 8.97 3.14 -2.68
N LEU A 176 9.77 3.00 -1.61
CA LEU A 176 9.45 2.10 -0.48
C LEU A 176 8.56 2.79 0.55
N LEU A 177 8.76 4.10 0.75
CA LEU A 177 8.05 4.85 1.80
C LEU A 177 6.56 5.04 1.52
N GLY A 178 6.14 5.15 0.24
CA GLY A 178 4.76 5.45 -0.14
C GLY A 178 3.70 4.60 0.59
N PRO A 179 3.77 3.27 0.57
CA PRO A 179 2.82 2.42 1.28
C PRO A 179 2.95 2.47 2.81
N ILE A 180 4.09 2.89 3.35
CA ILE A 180 4.39 2.81 4.79
C ILE A 180 3.88 4.04 5.54
N ILE A 181 3.78 5.19 4.86
CA ILE A 181 3.47 6.50 5.47
C ILE A 181 1.97 6.83 5.43
N ASN A 182 1.14 5.90 5.89
CA ASN A 182 -0.30 6.11 5.90
C ASN A 182 -0.70 7.14 6.99
N PRO A 183 -1.47 8.21 6.65
CA PRO A 183 -1.82 9.27 7.59
C PRO A 183 -2.83 8.84 8.67
N ALA A 184 -3.44 7.66 8.54
CA ALA A 184 -4.34 7.12 9.55
C ALA A 184 -3.61 6.39 10.71
N GLY A 185 -2.31 6.09 10.59
CA GLY A 185 -1.59 5.34 11.63
C GLY A 185 -2.08 3.89 11.73
N LEU A 186 -1.44 2.99 11.01
CA LEU A 186 -1.95 1.63 10.83
C LEU A 186 -1.68 0.72 12.02
N ASP A 187 -2.67 -0.09 12.41
CA ASP A 187 -2.48 -1.25 13.29
C ASP A 187 -2.06 -2.50 12.49
N TYR A 188 -2.58 -2.63 11.27
CA TYR A 188 -2.38 -3.79 10.41
C TYR A 188 -2.00 -3.37 9.00
N GLN A 189 -1.21 -4.20 8.31
CA GLN A 189 -0.86 -3.90 6.92
C GLN A 189 -0.60 -5.17 6.09
N MET A 190 -1.05 -5.16 4.84
CA MET A 190 -0.48 -6.00 3.80
C MET A 190 0.16 -5.08 2.77
N VAL A 191 1.47 -5.23 2.55
CA VAL A 191 2.21 -4.39 1.61
C VAL A 191 2.99 -5.23 0.62
N GLY A 192 2.68 -5.03 -0.66
CA GLY A 192 3.45 -5.62 -1.75
C GLY A 192 4.66 -4.76 -2.10
N ILE A 193 5.78 -5.40 -2.33
CA ILE A 193 7.02 -4.72 -2.71
C ILE A 193 7.62 -5.36 -3.97
N TYR A 194 8.29 -4.51 -4.77
CA TYR A 194 8.85 -4.92 -6.05
C TYR A 194 10.13 -5.78 -5.94
N ASP A 195 10.76 -5.85 -4.76
CA ASP A 195 12.02 -6.58 -4.53
C ASP A 195 11.89 -7.50 -3.32
N LYS A 196 11.88 -8.80 -3.59
CA LYS A 196 11.75 -9.84 -2.56
C LYS A 196 12.86 -9.83 -1.50
N ASN A 197 14.01 -9.24 -1.79
CA ASN A 197 15.12 -9.14 -0.84
C ASN A 197 14.86 -8.11 0.26
N LEU A 198 13.90 -7.22 0.06
CA LEU A 198 13.54 -6.16 1.00
C LEU A 198 12.38 -6.54 1.95
N THR A 199 11.76 -7.72 1.80
CA THR A 199 10.58 -8.09 2.60
C THR A 199 10.85 -8.05 4.10
N GLU A 200 11.96 -8.64 4.57
CA GLU A 200 12.32 -8.65 5.98
C GLU A 200 12.70 -7.26 6.50
N LEU A 201 13.41 -6.47 5.69
CA LEU A 201 13.76 -5.10 6.01
C LEU A 201 12.51 -4.25 6.24
N ILE A 202 11.54 -4.32 5.33
CA ILE A 202 10.29 -3.56 5.43
C ILE A 202 9.42 -4.06 6.59
N ALA A 203 9.37 -5.37 6.86
CA ALA A 203 8.69 -5.90 8.04
C ALA A 203 9.31 -5.35 9.34
N GLY A 204 10.65 -5.21 9.39
CA GLY A 204 11.36 -4.55 10.47
C GLY A 204 10.99 -3.07 10.62
N VAL A 205 10.90 -2.34 9.52
CA VAL A 205 10.46 -0.94 9.51
C VAL A 205 9.03 -0.81 10.03
N LEU A 206 8.10 -1.67 9.59
CA LEU A 206 6.71 -1.67 10.07
C LEU A 206 6.62 -1.92 11.57
N LYS A 207 7.45 -2.81 12.10
CA LYS A 207 7.58 -3.01 13.56
C LYS A 207 8.03 -1.72 14.26
N GLU A 208 9.06 -1.04 13.75
CA GLU A 208 9.58 0.21 14.32
C GLU A 208 8.58 1.38 14.31
N ILE A 209 7.68 1.42 13.35
CA ILE A 209 6.62 2.44 13.29
C ILE A 209 5.33 2.04 14.01
N GLY A 210 5.31 0.85 14.68
CA GLY A 210 4.23 0.44 15.59
C GLY A 210 3.13 -0.41 14.99
N VAL A 211 3.29 -0.93 13.76
CA VAL A 211 2.33 -1.89 13.17
C VAL A 211 2.37 -3.21 13.96
N LYS A 212 1.20 -3.74 14.29
CA LYS A 212 1.06 -4.93 15.16
C LYS A 212 1.13 -6.24 14.39
N HIS A 213 0.48 -6.30 13.22
CA HIS A 213 0.49 -7.46 12.35
C HIS A 213 0.58 -6.99 10.90
N ALA A 214 1.56 -7.51 10.16
CA ALA A 214 1.76 -7.17 8.76
C ALA A 214 2.23 -8.35 7.94
N LEU A 215 1.82 -8.39 6.66
CA LEU A 215 2.38 -9.25 5.63
C LEU A 215 3.11 -8.36 4.62
N VAL A 216 4.43 -8.49 4.54
CA VAL A 216 5.23 -7.87 3.48
C VAL A 216 5.48 -8.92 2.43
N ILE A 217 4.97 -8.69 1.23
CA ILE A 217 4.86 -9.71 0.18
C ILE A 217 5.62 -9.30 -1.09
N ALA A 218 6.20 -10.28 -1.76
CA ALA A 218 6.80 -10.12 -3.08
C ALA A 218 6.70 -11.43 -3.85
N SER A 219 6.02 -11.44 -4.98
CA SER A 219 5.86 -12.64 -5.79
C SER A 219 7.09 -12.95 -6.63
N GLU A 220 7.36 -14.24 -6.85
CA GLU A 220 8.47 -14.72 -7.70
C GLU A 220 8.30 -14.33 -9.17
N ASP A 221 7.08 -14.10 -9.66
CA ASP A 221 6.83 -13.56 -11.00
C ASP A 221 6.97 -12.04 -11.09
N GLY A 222 7.33 -11.39 -9.97
CA GLY A 222 7.65 -9.97 -9.86
C GLY A 222 6.45 -9.05 -9.63
N MET A 223 5.26 -9.58 -9.34
CA MET A 223 4.12 -8.77 -8.89
C MET A 223 4.31 -8.31 -7.44
N ASP A 224 3.84 -7.10 -7.13
CA ASP A 224 3.69 -6.59 -5.78
C ASP A 224 2.33 -6.95 -5.15
N GLU A 225 1.82 -8.13 -5.53
CA GLU A 225 0.61 -8.78 -5.01
C GLU A 225 0.91 -10.28 -4.76
N ILE A 226 0.07 -10.98 -4.01
CA ILE A 226 0.16 -12.44 -3.91
C ILE A 226 -0.34 -13.02 -5.23
N SER A 227 0.57 -13.61 -5.99
CA SER A 227 0.26 -14.19 -7.29
C SER A 227 -0.48 -15.51 -7.16
N THR A 228 -1.39 -15.79 -8.11
CA THR A 228 -1.93 -17.14 -8.32
C THR A 228 -1.13 -17.95 -9.34
N ASN A 229 -0.06 -17.38 -9.93
CA ASN A 229 0.81 -18.05 -10.91
C ASN A 229 2.12 -18.58 -10.33
N ALA A 230 2.60 -17.97 -9.25
CA ALA A 230 3.92 -18.22 -8.71
C ALA A 230 3.90 -18.16 -7.17
N PRO A 231 4.85 -18.82 -6.50
CA PRO A 231 5.05 -18.63 -5.07
C PRO A 231 5.29 -17.17 -4.72
N THR A 232 4.82 -16.75 -3.57
CA THR A 232 5.01 -15.40 -3.05
C THR A 232 5.77 -15.46 -1.73
N LYS A 233 6.93 -14.81 -1.67
CA LYS A 233 7.69 -14.63 -0.43
C LYS A 233 6.92 -13.69 0.48
N VAL A 234 6.79 -14.08 1.74
CA VAL A 234 6.13 -13.31 2.80
C VAL A 234 7.07 -13.15 3.98
N SER A 235 7.26 -11.91 4.43
CA SER A 235 7.82 -11.63 5.75
C SER A 235 6.70 -11.10 6.64
N GLU A 236 6.22 -11.95 7.52
CA GLU A 236 5.13 -11.67 8.45
C GLU A 236 5.66 -11.10 9.75
N LEU A 237 5.21 -9.89 10.09
CA LEU A 237 5.31 -9.32 11.43
C LEU A 237 4.05 -9.70 12.20
N LYS A 238 4.21 -10.44 13.30
CA LYS A 238 3.10 -10.77 14.21
C LYS A 238 3.62 -10.88 15.63
N ASP A 239 2.93 -10.27 16.58
CA ASP A 239 3.28 -10.29 18.00
C ASP A 239 4.77 -9.91 18.25
N GLY A 240 5.27 -8.91 17.53
CA GLY A 240 6.64 -8.42 17.61
C GLY A 240 7.70 -9.33 17.00
N THR A 241 7.31 -10.47 16.42
CA THR A 241 8.21 -11.43 15.76
C THR A 241 8.06 -11.36 14.25
N ILE A 242 9.18 -11.47 13.53
CA ILE A 242 9.17 -11.54 12.05
C ILE A 242 9.50 -12.98 11.65
N ARG A 243 8.66 -13.54 10.78
CA ARG A 243 8.86 -14.85 10.15
C ARG A 243 8.80 -14.73 8.66
N THR A 244 9.69 -15.41 7.96
CA THR A 244 9.70 -15.46 6.49
C THR A 244 9.31 -16.86 6.01
N TYR A 245 8.36 -16.91 5.08
CA TYR A 245 7.85 -18.12 4.46
C TYR A 245 7.36 -17.83 3.04
N GLU A 246 6.88 -18.86 2.36
CA GLU A 246 6.27 -18.73 1.03
C GLU A 246 4.79 -19.11 1.07
N ILE A 247 3.97 -18.38 0.31
CA ILE A 247 2.61 -18.76 -0.05
C ILE A 247 2.68 -19.39 -1.43
N ASN A 248 2.35 -20.68 -1.53
CA ASN A 248 2.16 -21.35 -2.80
C ASN A 248 0.65 -21.36 -3.14
N PRO A 249 0.19 -20.74 -4.22
CA PRO A 249 -1.23 -20.66 -4.55
C PRO A 249 -1.88 -22.04 -4.75
N ALA A 250 -1.12 -23.05 -5.19
CA ALA A 250 -1.61 -24.42 -5.34
C ALA A 250 -2.06 -25.07 -4.02
N ASP A 251 -1.45 -24.68 -2.89
CA ASP A 251 -1.81 -25.20 -1.56
C ASP A 251 -3.23 -24.76 -1.14
N TYR A 252 -3.76 -23.71 -1.78
CA TYR A 252 -5.10 -23.17 -1.58
C TYR A 252 -6.08 -23.51 -2.72
N GLY A 253 -5.66 -24.39 -3.65
CA GLY A 253 -6.51 -24.86 -4.75
C GLY A 253 -6.59 -23.92 -5.96
N PHE A 254 -5.79 -22.84 -5.99
CA PHE A 254 -5.73 -21.95 -7.13
C PHE A 254 -4.91 -22.57 -8.27
N GLN A 255 -5.41 -22.39 -9.49
CA GLN A 255 -4.71 -22.86 -10.69
C GLN A 255 -3.96 -21.69 -11.33
N PRO A 256 -2.74 -21.90 -11.82
CA PRO A 256 -2.00 -20.85 -12.48
C PRO A 256 -2.71 -20.42 -13.77
N GLY A 257 -2.82 -19.11 -13.96
CA GLY A 257 -3.24 -18.49 -15.22
C GLY A 257 -2.04 -18.05 -16.06
N SER A 258 -2.25 -17.10 -16.93
CA SER A 258 -1.19 -16.35 -17.62
C SER A 258 -1.16 -14.90 -17.14
N MET A 259 -0.04 -14.21 -17.32
CA MET A 259 0.02 -12.77 -16.97
C MET A 259 -1.04 -11.94 -17.71
N ALA A 260 -1.44 -12.38 -18.91
CA ALA A 260 -2.52 -11.72 -19.67
C ALA A 260 -3.89 -11.81 -18.97
N ASP A 261 -4.11 -12.84 -18.17
CA ASP A 261 -5.38 -12.99 -17.44
C ASP A 261 -5.56 -11.93 -16.33
N TYR A 262 -4.47 -11.33 -15.85
CA TYR A 262 -4.49 -10.28 -14.83
C TYR A 262 -4.35 -8.88 -15.43
N ALA A 263 -4.21 -8.79 -16.75
CA ALA A 263 -4.02 -7.50 -17.42
C ALA A 263 -5.16 -6.53 -17.08
N GLY A 264 -4.76 -5.32 -16.74
CA GLY A 264 -5.61 -4.16 -16.66
C GLY A 264 -5.63 -3.37 -17.96
N GLY A 265 -6.25 -2.19 -17.92
CA GLY A 265 -6.34 -1.26 -19.03
C GLY A 265 -6.50 0.16 -18.53
N THR A 266 -7.33 0.93 -19.21
CA THR A 266 -7.74 2.27 -18.79
C THR A 266 -8.45 2.26 -17.44
N PRO A 267 -8.56 3.39 -16.73
CA PRO A 267 -9.33 3.47 -15.49
C PRO A 267 -10.76 2.92 -15.62
N ALA A 268 -11.45 3.23 -16.72
CA ALA A 268 -12.81 2.74 -16.98
C ALA A 268 -12.88 1.23 -17.17
N GLU A 269 -11.92 0.63 -17.88
CA GLU A 269 -11.83 -0.82 -18.05
C GLU A 269 -11.55 -1.52 -16.71
N ASN A 270 -10.67 -0.96 -15.88
CA ASN A 270 -10.36 -1.50 -14.56
C ASN A 270 -11.53 -1.34 -13.58
N ALA A 271 -12.28 -0.25 -13.66
CA ALA A 271 -13.53 -0.08 -12.92
C ALA A 271 -14.58 -1.13 -13.31
N ALA A 272 -14.73 -1.42 -14.60
CA ALA A 272 -15.62 -2.47 -15.07
C ALA A 272 -15.20 -3.86 -14.57
N ILE A 273 -13.88 -4.18 -14.56
CA ILE A 273 -13.37 -5.43 -13.99
C ILE A 273 -13.71 -5.52 -12.50
N THR A 274 -13.42 -4.45 -11.73
CA THR A 274 -13.73 -4.37 -10.31
C THR A 274 -15.21 -4.61 -10.04
N LEU A 275 -16.10 -3.95 -10.79
CA LEU A 275 -17.55 -4.11 -10.64
C LEU A 275 -17.99 -5.55 -10.91
N ARG A 276 -17.53 -6.19 -12.01
CA ARG A 276 -17.90 -7.58 -12.30
C ARG A 276 -17.46 -8.54 -11.20
N ILE A 277 -16.25 -8.34 -10.63
CA ILE A 277 -15.76 -9.16 -9.50
C ILE A 277 -16.66 -8.96 -8.28
N LEU A 278 -16.92 -7.71 -7.87
CA LEU A 278 -17.73 -7.41 -6.68
C LEU A 278 -19.20 -7.81 -6.84
N GLN A 279 -19.71 -7.91 -8.08
CA GLN A 279 -21.04 -8.41 -8.42
C GLN A 279 -21.11 -9.95 -8.47
N GLY A 280 -19.99 -10.66 -8.32
CA GLY A 280 -19.92 -12.11 -8.48
C GLY A 280 -20.05 -12.60 -9.91
N GLN A 281 -19.98 -11.71 -10.90
CA GLN A 281 -20.12 -12.02 -12.33
C GLN A 281 -18.80 -12.47 -12.99
N GLU A 282 -17.67 -12.13 -12.40
CA GLU A 282 -16.34 -12.56 -12.86
C GLU A 282 -15.99 -13.90 -12.23
N GLN A 283 -15.46 -14.82 -13.02
CA GLN A 283 -14.95 -16.11 -12.59
C GLN A 283 -13.52 -16.31 -13.11
N GLY A 284 -12.78 -17.24 -12.51
CA GLY A 284 -11.40 -17.54 -12.91
C GLY A 284 -10.34 -16.55 -12.41
N PRO A 285 -9.20 -16.39 -13.12
CA PRO A 285 -7.98 -15.81 -12.59
C PRO A 285 -8.13 -14.42 -11.96
N LYS A 286 -8.94 -13.52 -12.54
CA LYS A 286 -9.13 -12.17 -11.97
C LYS A 286 -9.86 -12.21 -10.62
N ARG A 287 -10.87 -13.06 -10.49
CA ARG A 287 -11.56 -13.27 -9.22
C ARG A 287 -10.66 -13.97 -8.21
N ASP A 288 -9.92 -14.98 -8.65
CA ASP A 288 -9.08 -15.83 -7.80
C ASP A 288 -7.95 -15.01 -7.15
N ILE A 289 -7.27 -14.15 -7.90
CA ILE A 289 -6.20 -13.31 -7.34
C ILE A 289 -6.75 -12.30 -6.33
N VAL A 290 -7.94 -11.76 -6.53
CA VAL A 290 -8.60 -10.87 -5.55
C VAL A 290 -8.94 -11.64 -4.28
N ILE A 291 -9.47 -12.86 -4.39
CA ILE A 291 -9.81 -13.70 -3.26
C ILE A 291 -8.57 -14.09 -2.46
N LEU A 292 -7.49 -14.47 -3.12
CA LEU A 292 -6.22 -14.84 -2.45
C LEU A 292 -5.63 -13.64 -1.69
N ASN A 293 -5.52 -12.48 -2.34
CA ASN A 293 -5.01 -11.27 -1.69
C ASN A 293 -5.93 -10.78 -0.56
N ALA A 294 -7.25 -10.78 -0.78
CA ALA A 294 -8.21 -10.43 0.27
C ALA A 294 -8.15 -11.43 1.44
N GLY A 295 -8.02 -12.72 1.16
CA GLY A 295 -7.92 -13.76 2.18
C GLY A 295 -6.70 -13.59 3.08
N ALA A 296 -5.54 -13.37 2.50
CA ALA A 296 -4.31 -13.10 3.25
C ALA A 296 -4.42 -11.81 4.08
N ALA A 297 -5.02 -10.77 3.51
CA ALA A 297 -5.21 -9.50 4.22
C ALA A 297 -6.28 -9.61 5.33
N LEU A 298 -7.32 -10.42 5.17
CA LEU A 298 -8.28 -10.73 6.26
C LEU A 298 -7.59 -11.42 7.44
N TYR A 299 -6.65 -12.32 7.17
CA TYR A 299 -5.80 -12.91 8.20
C TYR A 299 -4.92 -11.86 8.88
N ALA A 300 -4.22 -11.03 8.12
CA ALA A 300 -3.40 -9.95 8.68
C ALA A 300 -4.21 -8.92 9.48
N GLY A 301 -5.45 -8.67 9.10
CA GLY A 301 -6.41 -7.81 9.80
C GLY A 301 -7.13 -8.48 10.98
N ASN A 302 -6.70 -9.67 11.41
CA ASN A 302 -7.25 -10.44 12.54
C ASN A 302 -8.76 -10.75 12.40
N LYS A 303 -9.24 -10.98 11.15
CA LYS A 303 -10.63 -11.39 10.86
C LYS A 303 -10.74 -12.87 10.44
N ALA A 304 -9.60 -13.53 10.30
CA ALA A 304 -9.50 -14.97 10.05
C ALA A 304 -8.34 -15.56 10.84
N GLU A 305 -8.45 -16.81 11.23
CA GLU A 305 -7.41 -17.51 12.00
C GLU A 305 -6.25 -18.00 11.14
N SER A 306 -6.47 -18.12 9.84
CA SER A 306 -5.48 -18.51 8.84
C SER A 306 -5.78 -17.86 7.49
N ILE A 307 -4.81 -17.91 6.58
CA ILE A 307 -5.00 -17.46 5.19
C ILE A 307 -6.12 -18.25 4.52
N GLU A 308 -6.19 -19.57 4.73
CA GLU A 308 -7.24 -20.41 4.19
C GLU A 308 -8.65 -19.98 4.67
N ALA A 309 -8.82 -19.75 5.97
CA ALA A 309 -10.08 -19.24 6.52
C ALA A 309 -10.40 -17.85 5.97
N GLY A 310 -9.40 -17.02 5.75
CA GLY A 310 -9.52 -15.70 5.11
C GLY A 310 -10.00 -15.80 3.65
N ILE A 311 -9.46 -16.76 2.88
CA ILE A 311 -9.89 -17.05 1.50
C ILE A 311 -11.38 -17.42 1.46
N GLN A 312 -11.81 -18.32 2.33
CA GLN A 312 -13.22 -18.72 2.43
C GLN A 312 -14.11 -17.54 2.79
N LEU A 313 -13.67 -16.69 3.73
CA LEU A 313 -14.39 -15.47 4.08
C LEU A 313 -14.44 -14.48 2.91
N ALA A 314 -13.36 -14.28 2.18
CA ALA A 314 -13.31 -13.42 1.00
C ALA A 314 -14.29 -13.87 -0.08
N GLN A 315 -14.34 -15.17 -0.41
CA GLN A 315 -15.31 -15.75 -1.32
C GLN A 315 -16.74 -15.43 -0.90
N LYS A 316 -17.07 -15.70 0.39
CA LYS A 316 -18.39 -15.42 0.96
C LYS A 316 -18.78 -13.94 0.86
N MET A 317 -17.83 -13.00 1.02
CA MET A 317 -18.09 -11.56 0.92
C MET A 317 -18.43 -11.13 -0.50
N ILE A 318 -17.80 -11.72 -1.49
CA ILE A 318 -18.13 -11.49 -2.91
C ILE A 318 -19.49 -12.12 -3.24
N ASP A 319 -19.67 -13.41 -2.98
CA ASP A 319 -20.84 -14.19 -3.38
C ASP A 319 -22.14 -13.69 -2.72
N SER A 320 -22.05 -13.12 -1.51
CA SER A 320 -23.18 -12.53 -0.82
C SER A 320 -23.51 -11.09 -1.25
N GLY A 321 -22.72 -10.48 -2.13
CA GLY A 321 -22.86 -9.08 -2.56
C GLY A 321 -22.44 -8.04 -1.51
N LYS A 322 -21.91 -8.46 -0.34
CA LYS A 322 -21.50 -7.53 0.73
C LYS A 322 -20.30 -6.66 0.33
N ALA A 323 -19.41 -7.19 -0.49
CA ALA A 323 -18.27 -6.42 -1.02
C ALA A 323 -18.76 -5.30 -1.95
N LEU A 324 -19.75 -5.56 -2.81
CA LEU A 324 -20.39 -4.54 -3.64
C LEU A 324 -21.10 -3.48 -2.80
N GLN A 325 -21.79 -3.88 -1.73
CA GLN A 325 -22.44 -2.94 -0.82
C GLN A 325 -21.44 -1.96 -0.19
N LYS A 326 -20.20 -2.40 0.15
CA LYS A 326 -19.16 -1.53 0.67
C LYS A 326 -18.72 -0.47 -0.33
N LEU A 327 -18.58 -0.83 -1.60
CA LEU A 327 -18.33 0.16 -2.67
C LEU A 327 -19.48 1.18 -2.75
N GLN A 328 -20.74 0.70 -2.78
CA GLN A 328 -21.90 1.58 -2.87
C GLN A 328 -22.02 2.53 -1.68
N GLN A 329 -21.73 2.05 -0.46
CA GLN A 329 -21.66 2.89 0.74
C GLN A 329 -20.57 3.95 0.61
N LEU A 330 -19.36 3.57 0.17
CA LEU A 330 -18.26 4.53 0.00
C LEU A 330 -18.61 5.60 -1.05
N VAL A 331 -19.23 5.21 -2.16
CA VAL A 331 -19.70 6.18 -3.17
C VAL A 331 -20.69 7.15 -2.55
N ALA A 332 -21.72 6.67 -1.85
CA ALA A 332 -22.75 7.50 -1.23
C ALA A 332 -22.13 8.49 -0.20
N GLU A 333 -21.34 7.99 0.75
CA GLU A 333 -20.73 8.83 1.79
C GLU A 333 -19.78 9.88 1.21
N THR A 334 -18.96 9.50 0.20
CA THR A 334 -18.05 10.45 -0.42
C THR A 334 -18.75 11.50 -1.29
N GLN A 335 -19.91 11.18 -1.88
CA GLN A 335 -20.73 12.16 -2.60
C GLN A 335 -21.39 13.16 -1.63
N GLU A 336 -21.78 12.72 -0.43
CA GLU A 336 -22.36 13.58 0.59
C GLU A 336 -21.31 14.49 1.26
N LEU A 337 -20.17 13.93 1.66
CA LEU A 337 -19.14 14.61 2.43
C LEU A 337 -18.05 15.29 1.59
N GLY A 338 -17.94 14.95 0.33
CA GLY A 338 -16.94 15.49 -0.59
C GLY A 338 -17.41 16.71 -1.38
N ALA A 339 -18.47 17.37 -0.95
CA ALA A 339 -19.05 18.54 -1.61
C ALA A 339 -18.38 19.83 -1.16
#